data_ead2206508b3e4512540ee9fbaf17774
#
_entry.id   ead2206508b3e4512540ee9fbaf17774
#
_cell.length_a   1.000
_cell.length_b   1.000
_cell.length_c   1.000
_cell.angle_alpha   90.00
_cell.angle_beta   90.00
_cell.angle_gamma   90.00
#
_symmetry.space_group_name_H-M   'P 1'
#
loop_
_entity.id
_entity.type
_entity.pdbx_description
1 polymer ?
#
loop_
_entity_poly.entity_id
_entity_poly.type
_entity_poly.pdbx_seq_one_letter_code
_entity_poly.pdbx_strand_id
1 'polypeptide(L)'
;MQIIKTFDNKMVINILEGGGLVVFPCETVYGIAVDASNSEAVKKLNTYKQRPFGKPYAIMCSGQKMAKKYVVLNDTAKNLYKRFLPGPVTVVSKGKGIVASGIQSELGTLGIRIPDYPPLLMLIKEYGKPIVATSANASYQKRSYKLVDILDNISKKQKKLIDLMIDAGELPHNEPSTVIDTTLDDKPIILRQGEIKLKKKNEVLSRSEENTQNIAKELWQKYDSFAGKRAIIFALEGKMGVGKTQFVKGLARAMGIKEQVTSPSYDLLNAYTKLIHIDTWRMVNPNQELAELNIKNIITDKSVIAIEWADKALEEIKKYSDNAIIIWVRFVYPSTSSGQENDRLISWGNM
;
A
#
# COMPACT_ATOMS: atom_id res chain seq x y z
N MET A 1 -6.26 -25.59 -13.50
CA MET A 1 -4.99 -24.84 -13.30
C MET A 1 -3.90 -25.56 -14.07
N GLN A 2 -3.29 -24.87 -15.00
CA GLN A 2 -2.14 -25.34 -15.80
C GLN A 2 -0.89 -24.58 -15.33
N ILE A 3 0.30 -25.20 -15.41
CA ILE A 3 1.59 -24.56 -15.08
C ILE A 3 2.50 -24.70 -16.31
N ILE A 4 3.06 -23.57 -16.76
CA ILE A 4 4.03 -23.50 -17.86
C ILE A 4 5.30 -22.81 -17.40
N LYS A 5 6.44 -23.07 -18.02
CA LYS A 5 7.74 -22.48 -17.63
C LYS A 5 8.14 -21.22 -18.41
N THR A 6 7.47 -20.97 -19.54
CA THR A 6 7.77 -19.84 -20.43
C THR A 6 6.49 -19.14 -20.81
N PHE A 7 6.57 -17.84 -21.15
CA PHE A 7 5.42 -17.11 -21.69
C PHE A 7 5.01 -17.68 -23.05
N ASP A 8 3.80 -18.21 -23.13
CA ASP A 8 3.10 -18.46 -24.39
C ASP A 8 2.02 -17.39 -24.52
N ASN A 9 2.35 -16.31 -25.25
CA ASN A 9 1.45 -15.15 -25.35
C ASN A 9 0.08 -15.53 -25.89
N LYS A 10 0.02 -16.42 -26.91
CA LYS A 10 -1.24 -16.85 -27.52
C LYS A 10 -2.14 -17.56 -26.51
N MET A 11 -1.56 -18.48 -25.74
CA MET A 11 -2.28 -19.18 -24.67
C MET A 11 -2.77 -18.22 -23.59
N VAL A 12 -1.88 -17.34 -23.11
CA VAL A 12 -2.22 -16.36 -22.07
C VAL A 12 -3.33 -15.41 -22.52
N ILE A 13 -3.25 -14.90 -23.76
CA ILE A 13 -4.26 -14.02 -24.34
C ILE A 13 -5.62 -14.72 -24.41
N ASN A 14 -5.68 -15.96 -24.92
CA ASN A 14 -6.92 -16.72 -24.97
C ASN A 14 -7.55 -16.90 -23.58
N ILE A 15 -6.74 -17.15 -22.55
CA ILE A 15 -7.23 -17.30 -21.17
C ILE A 15 -7.76 -15.95 -20.65
N LEU A 16 -7.05 -14.85 -20.88
CA LEU A 16 -7.48 -13.52 -20.45
C LEU A 16 -8.79 -13.10 -21.15
N GLU A 17 -8.92 -13.34 -22.46
CA GLU A 17 -10.14 -13.09 -23.22
C GLU A 17 -11.32 -13.92 -22.72
N GLY A 18 -11.07 -15.17 -22.30
CA GLY A 18 -12.04 -16.03 -21.63
C GLY A 18 -12.38 -15.63 -20.19
N GLY A 19 -11.82 -14.54 -19.66
CA GLY A 19 -12.04 -14.08 -18.28
C GLY A 19 -11.26 -14.89 -17.23
N GLY A 20 -10.20 -15.59 -17.65
CA GLY A 20 -9.36 -16.41 -16.77
C GLY A 20 -8.41 -15.60 -15.90
N LEU A 21 -7.96 -16.23 -14.81
CA LEU A 21 -6.91 -15.75 -13.90
C LEU A 21 -5.55 -16.34 -14.29
N VAL A 22 -4.58 -15.46 -14.51
CA VAL A 22 -3.20 -15.85 -14.85
C VAL A 22 -2.24 -15.38 -13.78
N VAL A 23 -1.47 -16.29 -13.21
CA VAL A 23 -0.31 -15.97 -12.33
C VAL A 23 0.93 -15.88 -13.20
N PHE A 24 1.71 -14.81 -13.02
CA PHE A 24 2.87 -14.49 -13.85
C PHE A 24 4.03 -13.90 -13.02
N PRO A 25 5.29 -14.11 -13.43
CA PRO A 25 6.44 -13.46 -12.84
C PRO A 25 6.52 -11.98 -13.27
N CYS A 26 7.04 -11.15 -12.37
CA CYS A 26 7.28 -9.73 -12.61
C CYS A 26 8.60 -9.31 -11.94
N GLU A 27 9.12 -8.14 -12.26
CA GLU A 27 10.37 -7.63 -11.69
C GLU A 27 10.32 -7.40 -10.17
N THR A 28 9.14 -7.47 -9.56
CA THR A 28 8.97 -7.28 -8.10
C THR A 28 8.62 -8.59 -7.39
N VAL A 29 7.43 -9.13 -7.66
CA VAL A 29 6.91 -10.37 -7.07
C VAL A 29 6.02 -11.07 -8.09
N TYR A 30 5.67 -12.33 -7.86
CA TYR A 30 4.63 -12.96 -8.68
C TYR A 30 3.33 -12.18 -8.58
N GLY A 31 2.77 -11.86 -9.75
CA GLY A 31 1.49 -11.18 -9.91
C GLY A 31 0.38 -12.14 -10.33
N ILE A 32 -0.86 -11.70 -10.15
CA ILE A 32 -2.04 -12.34 -10.72
C ILE A 32 -2.84 -11.31 -11.51
N ALA A 33 -3.28 -11.68 -12.70
CA ALA A 33 -3.93 -10.80 -13.65
C ALA A 33 -5.23 -11.34 -14.21
N VAL A 34 -6.06 -10.38 -14.61
CA VAL A 34 -7.28 -10.57 -15.42
C VAL A 34 -7.39 -9.44 -16.43
N ASP A 35 -8.26 -9.60 -17.43
CA ASP A 35 -8.63 -8.52 -18.36
C ASP A 35 -9.26 -7.34 -17.59
N ALA A 36 -8.68 -6.15 -17.74
CA ALA A 36 -9.17 -4.93 -17.09
C ALA A 36 -10.50 -4.39 -17.69
N SER A 37 -10.96 -4.94 -18.80
CA SER A 37 -12.26 -4.60 -19.40
C SER A 37 -13.38 -5.60 -19.04
N ASN A 38 -13.06 -6.71 -18.38
CA ASN A 38 -14.00 -7.80 -18.08
C ASN A 38 -14.43 -7.77 -16.60
N SER A 39 -15.65 -7.34 -16.31
CA SER A 39 -16.19 -7.24 -14.95
C SER A 39 -16.32 -8.60 -14.25
N GLU A 40 -16.63 -9.67 -14.96
CA GLU A 40 -16.72 -11.01 -14.37
C GLU A 40 -15.34 -11.54 -13.99
N ALA A 41 -14.32 -11.28 -14.81
CA ALA A 41 -12.94 -11.59 -14.47
C ALA A 41 -12.44 -10.83 -13.23
N VAL A 42 -12.84 -9.55 -13.08
CA VAL A 42 -12.55 -8.75 -11.87
C VAL A 42 -13.26 -9.31 -10.64
N LYS A 43 -14.52 -9.75 -10.76
CA LYS A 43 -15.23 -10.44 -9.65
C LYS A 43 -14.52 -11.74 -9.25
N LYS A 44 -14.07 -12.54 -10.23
CA LYS A 44 -13.28 -13.75 -10.00
C LYS A 44 -11.99 -13.43 -9.25
N LEU A 45 -11.28 -12.36 -9.64
CA LEU A 45 -10.09 -11.87 -8.94
C LEU A 45 -10.39 -11.43 -7.50
N ASN A 46 -11.49 -10.71 -7.28
CA ASN A 46 -11.93 -10.30 -5.93
C ASN A 46 -12.17 -11.52 -5.03
N THR A 47 -12.82 -12.55 -5.57
CA THR A 47 -13.06 -13.82 -4.87
C THR A 47 -11.74 -14.51 -4.52
N TYR A 48 -10.80 -14.56 -5.47
CA TYR A 48 -9.46 -15.11 -5.24
C TYR A 48 -8.71 -14.34 -4.13
N LYS A 49 -8.69 -13.01 -4.20
CA LYS A 49 -7.99 -12.15 -3.23
C LYS A 49 -8.71 -12.06 -1.89
N GLN A 50 -9.97 -12.50 -1.79
CA GLN A 50 -10.85 -12.20 -0.65
C GLN A 50 -10.82 -10.71 -0.32
N ARG A 51 -10.84 -9.87 -1.37
CA ARG A 51 -10.65 -8.44 -1.26
C ARG A 51 -11.97 -7.76 -0.87
N PRO A 52 -11.99 -6.88 0.14
CA PRO A 52 -13.16 -6.07 0.45
C PRO A 52 -13.62 -5.27 -0.76
N PHE A 53 -14.94 -5.10 -0.90
CA PHE A 53 -15.52 -4.24 -1.93
C PHE A 53 -14.99 -2.80 -1.79
N GLY A 54 -14.77 -2.13 -2.91
CA GLY A 54 -14.32 -0.73 -2.92
C GLY A 54 -12.79 -0.53 -2.94
N LYS A 55 -11.98 -1.57 -2.73
CA LYS A 55 -10.52 -1.44 -2.84
C LYS A 55 -10.07 -1.42 -4.31
N PRO A 56 -9.49 -0.30 -4.80
CA PRO A 56 -9.10 -0.17 -6.20
C PRO A 56 -7.94 -1.11 -6.55
N TYR A 57 -7.83 -1.42 -7.83
CA TYR A 57 -6.68 -2.10 -8.41
C TYR A 57 -5.86 -1.14 -9.26
N ALA A 58 -4.59 -1.45 -9.44
CA ALA A 58 -3.81 -0.88 -10.53
C ALA A 58 -3.99 -1.70 -11.81
N ILE A 59 -3.82 -1.06 -12.96
CA ILE A 59 -3.72 -1.75 -14.24
C ILE A 59 -2.30 -1.64 -14.78
N MET A 60 -1.87 -2.68 -15.50
CA MET A 60 -0.61 -2.67 -16.24
C MET A 60 -0.87 -2.33 -17.70
N CYS A 61 -0.06 -1.42 -18.21
CA CYS A 61 -0.08 -0.94 -19.59
C CYS A 61 1.24 -1.25 -20.28
N SER A 62 1.22 -1.42 -21.61
CA SER A 62 2.44 -1.63 -22.41
C SER A 62 3.25 -0.35 -22.64
N GLY A 63 2.73 0.81 -22.24
CA GLY A 63 3.42 2.09 -22.41
C GLY A 63 2.50 3.28 -22.14
N GLN A 64 3.09 4.48 -22.17
CA GLN A 64 2.37 5.73 -21.90
C GLN A 64 1.22 5.99 -22.89
N LYS A 65 1.36 5.56 -24.15
CA LYS A 65 0.28 5.70 -25.16
C LYS A 65 -0.96 4.93 -24.76
N MET A 66 -0.81 3.70 -24.25
CA MET A 66 -1.92 2.90 -23.73
C MET A 66 -2.48 3.55 -22.45
N ALA A 67 -1.63 3.93 -21.49
CA ALA A 67 -2.04 4.54 -20.23
C ALA A 67 -2.91 5.79 -20.41
N LYS A 68 -2.58 6.67 -21.35
CA LYS A 68 -3.36 7.89 -21.69
C LYS A 68 -4.79 7.61 -22.13
N LYS A 69 -5.13 6.41 -22.57
CA LYS A 69 -6.49 6.03 -22.87
C LYS A 69 -7.33 5.94 -21.60
N TYR A 70 -6.74 5.53 -20.46
CA TYR A 70 -7.42 5.17 -19.22
C TYR A 70 -7.36 6.24 -18.13
N VAL A 71 -6.34 7.11 -18.18
CA VAL A 71 -6.13 8.18 -17.17
C VAL A 71 -5.86 9.54 -17.81
N VAL A 72 -6.11 10.59 -17.03
CA VAL A 72 -5.67 11.96 -17.33
C VAL A 72 -4.31 12.15 -16.65
N LEU A 73 -3.26 12.43 -17.44
CA LEU A 73 -1.92 12.67 -16.94
C LEU A 73 -1.68 14.18 -16.78
N ASN A 74 -1.58 14.65 -15.54
CA ASN A 74 -1.04 15.98 -15.24
C ASN A 74 0.49 15.99 -15.42
N ASP A 75 1.14 17.14 -15.23
CA ASP A 75 2.58 17.27 -15.48
C ASP A 75 3.42 16.50 -14.47
N THR A 76 2.96 16.42 -13.22
CA THR A 76 3.57 15.57 -12.18
C THR A 76 3.58 14.10 -12.61
N ALA A 77 2.43 13.58 -13.06
CA ALA A 77 2.33 12.22 -13.56
C ALA A 77 3.23 11.98 -14.79
N LYS A 78 3.22 12.90 -15.79
CA LYS A 78 4.10 12.80 -16.96
C LYS A 78 5.58 12.73 -16.58
N ASN A 79 6.02 13.54 -15.63
CA ASN A 79 7.40 13.54 -15.12
C ASN A 79 7.76 12.21 -14.45
N LEU A 80 6.84 11.65 -13.62
CA LEU A 80 7.05 10.35 -13.00
C LEU A 80 7.11 9.22 -14.04
N TYR A 81 6.24 9.25 -15.06
CA TYR A 81 6.30 8.28 -16.17
C TYR A 81 7.65 8.33 -16.90
N LYS A 82 8.12 9.52 -17.25
CA LYS A 82 9.42 9.69 -17.95
C LYS A 82 10.59 9.18 -17.10
N ARG A 83 10.51 9.34 -15.77
CA ARG A 83 11.62 9.06 -14.87
C ARG A 83 11.66 7.62 -14.37
N PHE A 84 10.51 6.99 -14.18
CA PHE A 84 10.41 5.74 -13.44
C PHE A 84 9.64 4.61 -14.16
N LEU A 85 9.12 4.84 -15.36
CA LEU A 85 8.39 3.83 -16.11
C LEU A 85 9.00 3.61 -17.50
N PRO A 86 9.23 2.36 -17.91
CA PRO A 86 8.92 1.11 -17.22
C PRO A 86 9.68 0.96 -15.90
N GLY A 87 9.04 0.30 -14.90
CA GLY A 87 9.70 0.06 -13.62
C GLY A 87 8.75 -0.19 -12.44
N PRO A 88 9.31 -0.37 -11.23
CA PRO A 88 8.57 -0.73 -10.04
C PRO A 88 7.89 0.50 -9.39
N VAL A 89 7.20 1.29 -10.19
CA VAL A 89 6.39 2.43 -9.74
C VAL A 89 4.96 2.29 -10.27
N THR A 90 3.99 2.60 -9.42
CA THR A 90 2.57 2.73 -9.79
C THR A 90 2.17 4.19 -9.61
N VAL A 91 1.76 4.84 -10.68
CA VAL A 91 1.31 6.24 -10.66
C VAL A 91 -0.21 6.27 -10.65
N VAL A 92 -0.79 6.83 -9.59
CA VAL A 92 -2.23 7.03 -9.45
C VAL A 92 -2.59 8.38 -10.05
N SER A 93 -3.55 8.39 -10.96
CA SER A 93 -4.04 9.57 -11.67
C SER A 93 -5.56 9.55 -11.76
N LYS A 94 -6.18 10.65 -12.20
CA LYS A 94 -7.63 10.70 -12.46
C LYS A 94 -7.97 9.72 -13.59
N GLY A 95 -8.81 8.74 -13.28
CA GLY A 95 -9.28 7.75 -14.24
C GLY A 95 -10.36 8.31 -15.17
N LYS A 96 -10.55 7.68 -16.32
CA LYS A 96 -11.54 8.07 -17.34
C LYS A 96 -12.82 7.21 -17.30
N GLY A 97 -12.95 6.30 -16.34
CA GLY A 97 -14.15 5.49 -16.15
C GLY A 97 -14.37 4.38 -17.18
N ILE A 98 -13.34 4.00 -17.95
CA ILE A 98 -13.44 3.02 -19.05
C ILE A 98 -12.87 1.65 -18.73
N VAL A 99 -12.53 1.38 -17.48
CA VAL A 99 -12.17 0.05 -16.97
C VAL A 99 -13.39 -0.64 -16.36
N ALA A 100 -13.30 -1.95 -16.19
CA ALA A 100 -14.37 -2.73 -15.55
C ALA A 100 -14.65 -2.24 -14.12
N SER A 101 -15.90 -2.42 -13.68
CA SER A 101 -16.33 -2.06 -12.32
C SER A 101 -15.48 -2.73 -11.25
N GLY A 102 -15.14 -2.00 -10.19
CA GLY A 102 -14.32 -2.48 -9.06
C GLY A 102 -12.81 -2.32 -9.24
N ILE A 103 -12.34 -1.77 -10.37
CA ILE A 103 -10.92 -1.48 -10.59
C ILE A 103 -10.58 -0.06 -10.12
N GLN A 104 -11.35 0.92 -10.59
CA GLN A 104 -11.17 2.33 -10.24
C GLN A 104 -11.66 2.59 -8.81
N SER A 105 -11.03 3.51 -8.10
CA SER A 105 -11.50 3.90 -6.78
C SER A 105 -12.83 4.66 -6.85
N GLU A 106 -13.56 4.73 -5.73
CA GLU A 106 -14.78 5.53 -5.61
C GLU A 106 -14.54 7.02 -5.88
N LEU A 107 -13.28 7.48 -5.71
CA LEU A 107 -12.85 8.85 -6.04
C LEU A 107 -12.56 9.06 -7.53
N GLY A 108 -12.78 8.04 -8.34
CA GLY A 108 -12.45 8.11 -9.76
C GLY A 108 -10.94 8.09 -10.05
N THR A 109 -10.10 7.57 -9.14
CA THR A 109 -8.65 7.45 -9.38
C THR A 109 -8.27 6.06 -9.86
N LEU A 110 -7.21 5.96 -10.65
CA LEU A 110 -6.71 4.72 -11.23
C LEU A 110 -5.18 4.67 -11.18
N GLY A 111 -4.64 3.59 -10.62
CA GLY A 111 -3.21 3.31 -10.63
C GLY A 111 -2.75 2.71 -11.96
N ILE A 112 -1.69 3.25 -12.53
CA ILE A 112 -1.05 2.73 -13.75
C ILE A 112 0.36 2.28 -13.44
N ARG A 113 0.71 1.06 -13.90
CA ARG A 113 2.07 0.55 -13.93
C ARG A 113 2.45 0.17 -15.35
N ILE A 114 3.68 0.43 -15.74
CA ILE A 114 4.33 -0.12 -16.94
C ILE A 114 5.46 -0.99 -16.40
N PRO A 115 5.33 -2.33 -16.43
CA PRO A 115 6.32 -3.21 -15.81
C PRO A 115 7.65 -3.19 -16.55
N ASP A 116 8.76 -3.28 -15.82
CA ASP A 116 10.08 -3.52 -16.39
C ASP A 116 10.40 -5.01 -16.43
N TYR A 117 9.54 -5.74 -17.15
CA TYR A 117 9.66 -7.19 -17.37
C TYR A 117 9.30 -7.49 -18.83
N PRO A 118 10.30 -7.65 -19.71
CA PRO A 118 10.09 -7.72 -21.16
C PRO A 118 9.04 -8.72 -21.61
N PRO A 119 8.98 -9.98 -21.10
CA PRO A 119 7.96 -10.93 -21.56
C PRO A 119 6.52 -10.45 -21.27
N LEU A 120 6.31 -9.85 -20.09
CA LEU A 120 5.00 -9.31 -19.70
C LEU A 120 4.63 -8.06 -20.52
N LEU A 121 5.62 -7.20 -20.79
CA LEU A 121 5.43 -6.01 -21.62
C LEU A 121 5.02 -6.39 -23.05
N MET A 122 5.68 -7.41 -23.62
CA MET A 122 5.32 -7.94 -24.94
C MET A 122 3.91 -8.53 -24.95
N LEU A 123 3.56 -9.33 -23.94
CA LEU A 123 2.21 -9.87 -23.78
C LEU A 123 1.15 -8.76 -23.77
N ILE A 124 1.31 -7.73 -22.93
CA ILE A 124 0.34 -6.63 -22.84
C ILE A 124 0.27 -5.84 -24.16
N LYS A 125 1.40 -5.69 -24.85
CA LYS A 125 1.43 -5.03 -26.16
C LYS A 125 0.67 -5.82 -27.23
N GLU A 126 0.88 -7.13 -27.28
CA GLU A 126 0.21 -8.05 -28.23
C GLU A 126 -1.28 -8.17 -27.90
N TYR A 127 -1.63 -8.27 -26.63
CA TYR A 127 -3.02 -8.28 -26.16
C TYR A 127 -3.79 -7.00 -26.53
N GLY A 128 -3.09 -5.87 -26.65
CA GLY A 128 -3.68 -4.59 -27.03
C GLY A 128 -4.56 -3.91 -25.98
N LYS A 129 -4.79 -4.54 -24.83
CA LYS A 129 -5.58 -4.04 -23.69
C LYS A 129 -4.76 -4.10 -22.40
N PRO A 130 -5.09 -3.29 -21.38
CA PRO A 130 -4.46 -3.39 -20.09
C PRO A 130 -4.98 -4.61 -19.32
N ILE A 131 -4.16 -5.11 -18.42
CA ILE A 131 -4.54 -6.15 -17.46
C ILE A 131 -4.61 -5.57 -16.06
N VAL A 132 -5.58 -6.01 -15.25
CA VAL A 132 -5.51 -5.78 -13.79
C VAL A 132 -4.41 -6.67 -13.26
N ALA A 133 -3.49 -6.10 -12.49
CA ALA A 133 -2.46 -6.87 -11.84
C ALA A 133 -2.28 -6.46 -10.38
N THR A 134 -2.21 -7.47 -9.53
CA THR A 134 -1.89 -7.35 -8.11
C THR A 134 -0.92 -8.48 -7.74
N SER A 135 -0.26 -8.39 -6.58
CA SER A 135 0.54 -9.50 -6.08
C SER A 135 -0.29 -10.79 -5.98
N ALA A 136 0.30 -11.93 -6.34
CA ALA A 136 -0.44 -13.20 -6.37
C ALA A 136 -0.75 -13.80 -5.00
N ASN A 137 -0.09 -13.35 -3.92
CA ASN A 137 -0.39 -13.79 -2.57
C ASN A 137 -1.84 -13.44 -2.18
N ALA A 138 -2.47 -14.24 -1.33
CA ALA A 138 -3.72 -13.87 -0.70
C ALA A 138 -3.53 -12.60 0.15
N SER A 139 -4.61 -11.85 0.38
CA SER A 139 -4.52 -10.64 1.22
C SER A 139 -3.94 -10.97 2.59
N TYR A 140 -3.02 -10.14 3.09
CA TYR A 140 -2.33 -10.28 4.38
C TYR A 140 -1.38 -11.49 4.51
N GLN A 141 -1.04 -12.15 3.40
CA GLN A 141 -0.07 -13.25 3.37
C GLN A 141 1.32 -12.77 2.91
N LYS A 142 2.33 -13.60 3.18
CA LYS A 142 3.72 -13.38 2.77
C LYS A 142 3.81 -13.10 1.27
N ARG A 143 4.77 -12.26 0.87
CA ARG A 143 5.06 -11.99 -0.55
C ARG A 143 5.47 -13.26 -1.29
N SER A 144 5.07 -13.36 -2.54
CA SER A 144 5.30 -14.54 -3.37
C SER A 144 6.49 -14.32 -4.31
N TYR A 145 7.61 -14.91 -3.98
CA TYR A 145 8.80 -14.94 -4.82
C TYR A 145 8.95 -16.27 -5.58
N LYS A 146 8.19 -17.29 -5.17
CA LYS A 146 8.08 -18.61 -5.81
C LYS A 146 6.62 -18.99 -5.94
N LEU A 147 6.28 -19.90 -6.85
CA LEU A 147 4.91 -20.44 -6.93
C LEU A 147 4.49 -21.18 -5.65
N VAL A 148 5.40 -21.84 -4.97
CA VAL A 148 5.12 -22.52 -3.70
C VAL A 148 4.64 -21.52 -2.63
N ASP A 149 5.18 -20.29 -2.59
CA ASP A 149 4.73 -19.24 -1.67
C ASP A 149 3.26 -18.87 -1.89
N ILE A 150 2.76 -19.05 -3.12
CA ILE A 150 1.35 -18.84 -3.45
C ILE A 150 0.55 -20.07 -3.05
N LEU A 151 0.95 -21.24 -3.57
CA LEU A 151 0.18 -22.46 -3.46
C LEU A 151 -0.01 -22.96 -2.02
N ASP A 152 0.96 -22.73 -1.14
CA ASP A 152 0.89 -23.13 0.27
C ASP A 152 0.04 -22.19 1.11
N ASN A 153 -0.17 -20.95 0.63
CA ASN A 153 -0.88 -19.90 1.37
C ASN A 153 -2.28 -19.56 0.82
N ILE A 154 -2.83 -20.40 -0.07
CA ILE A 154 -4.18 -20.26 -0.60
C ILE A 154 -5.00 -21.52 -0.41
N SER A 155 -6.31 -21.35 -0.21
CA SER A 155 -7.25 -22.44 -0.03
C SER A 155 -7.46 -23.26 -1.31
N LYS A 156 -7.99 -24.50 -1.16
CA LYS A 156 -8.40 -25.33 -2.32
C LYS A 156 -9.40 -24.62 -3.23
N LYS A 157 -10.29 -23.77 -2.67
CA LYS A 157 -11.25 -22.96 -3.45
C LYS A 157 -10.52 -21.92 -4.30
N GLN A 158 -9.54 -21.22 -3.72
CA GLN A 158 -8.73 -20.23 -4.45
C GLN A 158 -7.87 -20.88 -5.55
N LYS A 159 -7.27 -22.05 -5.28
CA LYS A 159 -6.51 -22.80 -6.29
C LYS A 159 -7.36 -23.12 -7.54
N LYS A 160 -8.65 -23.44 -7.36
CA LYS A 160 -9.58 -23.71 -8.48
C LYS A 160 -9.90 -22.49 -9.34
N LEU A 161 -9.69 -21.27 -8.81
CA LEU A 161 -9.93 -20.03 -9.55
C LEU A 161 -8.78 -19.68 -10.51
N ILE A 162 -7.59 -20.23 -10.30
CA ILE A 162 -6.41 -19.97 -11.14
C ILE A 162 -6.50 -20.86 -12.38
N ASP A 163 -6.47 -20.26 -13.57
CA ASP A 163 -6.50 -20.98 -14.84
C ASP A 163 -5.08 -21.36 -15.29
N LEU A 164 -4.13 -20.42 -15.17
CA LEU A 164 -2.75 -20.61 -15.60
C LEU A 164 -1.76 -20.01 -14.60
N MET A 165 -0.62 -20.68 -14.42
CA MET A 165 0.55 -20.15 -13.72
C MET A 165 1.79 -20.26 -14.63
N ILE A 166 2.56 -19.18 -14.71
CA ILE A 166 3.83 -19.15 -15.43
C ILE A 166 4.94 -19.22 -14.39
N ASP A 167 5.70 -20.32 -14.39
CA ASP A 167 6.76 -20.59 -13.43
C ASP A 167 8.12 -20.16 -13.98
N ALA A 168 8.64 -19.03 -13.49
CA ALA A 168 9.99 -18.57 -13.76
C ALA A 168 11.00 -18.93 -12.64
N GLY A 169 10.63 -19.82 -11.74
CA GLY A 169 11.44 -20.17 -10.58
C GLY A 169 11.38 -19.11 -9.46
N GLU A 170 12.48 -18.95 -8.75
CA GLU A 170 12.59 -17.95 -7.69
C GLU A 170 12.94 -16.58 -8.26
N LEU A 171 12.09 -15.58 -7.95
CA LEU A 171 12.32 -14.19 -8.33
C LEU A 171 13.29 -13.51 -7.33
N PRO A 172 14.02 -12.48 -7.76
CA PRO A 172 14.75 -11.61 -6.84
C PRO A 172 13.83 -11.06 -5.74
N HIS A 173 14.33 -10.96 -4.50
CA HIS A 173 13.56 -10.51 -3.35
C HIS A 173 13.42 -8.98 -3.34
N ASN A 174 12.92 -8.42 -4.42
CA ASN A 174 12.66 -7.00 -4.55
C ASN A 174 11.42 -6.57 -3.75
N GLU A 175 11.40 -5.30 -3.35
CA GLU A 175 10.21 -4.70 -2.73
C GLU A 175 9.07 -4.54 -3.76
N PRO A 176 7.79 -4.47 -3.35
CA PRO A 176 6.70 -4.14 -4.25
C PRO A 176 6.88 -2.75 -4.89
N SER A 177 6.06 -2.45 -5.90
CA SER A 177 6.09 -1.13 -6.53
C SER A 177 5.81 0.00 -5.53
N THR A 178 6.54 1.11 -5.66
CA THR A 178 6.22 2.38 -4.98
C THR A 178 4.94 2.95 -5.60
N VAL A 179 3.95 3.31 -4.78
CA VAL A 179 2.67 3.87 -5.24
C VAL A 179 2.63 5.36 -4.95
N ILE A 180 2.45 6.18 -6.00
CA ILE A 180 2.49 7.63 -5.91
C ILE A 180 1.17 8.19 -6.45
N ASP A 181 0.44 8.93 -5.62
CA ASP A 181 -0.75 9.66 -6.02
C ASP A 181 -0.38 11.04 -6.59
N THR A 182 -0.87 11.34 -7.77
CA THR A 182 -0.67 12.60 -8.48
C THR A 182 -1.97 13.39 -8.68
N THR A 183 -3.05 12.98 -8.03
CA THR A 183 -4.38 13.60 -8.21
C THR A 183 -4.58 14.89 -7.42
N LEU A 184 -3.74 15.13 -6.42
CA LEU A 184 -3.70 16.38 -5.67
C LEU A 184 -2.67 17.29 -6.32
N ASP A 185 -3.11 18.46 -6.77
CA ASP A 185 -2.31 19.41 -7.52
C ASP A 185 -0.96 19.71 -6.87
N ASP A 186 0.10 19.64 -7.68
CA ASP A 186 1.51 19.97 -7.41
C ASP A 186 2.26 19.21 -6.30
N LYS A 187 1.61 18.32 -5.55
CA LYS A 187 2.28 17.56 -4.48
C LYS A 187 2.02 16.06 -4.60
N PRO A 188 2.91 15.31 -5.27
CA PRO A 188 2.77 13.86 -5.31
C PRO A 188 2.84 13.28 -3.89
N ILE A 189 1.85 12.45 -3.54
CA ILE A 189 1.78 11.76 -2.26
C ILE A 189 2.20 10.31 -2.46
N ILE A 190 3.18 9.84 -1.68
CA ILE A 190 3.55 8.44 -1.66
C ILE A 190 2.48 7.71 -0.84
N LEU A 191 1.70 6.86 -1.46
CA LEU A 191 0.70 6.01 -0.80
C LEU A 191 1.32 4.72 -0.26
N ARG A 192 2.39 4.24 -0.90
CA ARG A 192 3.19 3.09 -0.47
C ARG A 192 4.63 3.29 -0.91
N GLN A 193 5.56 3.19 0.02
CA GLN A 193 6.98 3.11 -0.29
C GLN A 193 7.32 1.68 -0.68
N GLY A 194 7.91 1.50 -1.85
CA GLY A 194 8.34 0.20 -2.36
C GLY A 194 9.79 0.21 -2.80
N GLU A 195 10.10 -0.48 -3.90
CA GLU A 195 11.45 -0.64 -4.44
C GLU A 195 12.16 0.70 -4.70
N ILE A 196 11.47 1.65 -5.31
CA ILE A 196 12.01 2.99 -5.52
C ILE A 196 11.83 3.84 -4.27
N LYS A 197 12.93 4.09 -3.58
CA LYS A 197 12.94 4.98 -2.41
C LYS A 197 13.09 6.42 -2.86
N LEU A 198 11.99 7.15 -2.84
CA LEU A 198 12.03 8.59 -3.09
C LEU A 198 12.60 9.28 -1.85
N LYS A 199 13.80 9.86 -1.99
CA LYS A 199 14.45 10.64 -0.94
C LYS A 199 13.72 11.97 -0.73
N LYS A 200 12.67 11.98 0.09
CA LYS A 200 12.28 13.16 0.87
C LYS A 200 12.24 12.73 2.32
N LYS A 201 13.32 12.93 3.05
CA LYS A 201 13.26 13.02 4.51
C LYS A 201 12.49 14.30 4.84
N ASN A 202 11.21 14.15 5.14
CA ASN A 202 10.52 15.20 5.86
C ASN A 202 11.05 15.13 7.29
N GLU A 203 11.69 16.18 7.75
CA GLU A 203 12.33 16.23 9.06
C GLU A 203 12.14 17.62 9.65
N VAL A 204 11.66 17.71 10.88
CA VAL A 204 11.40 18.97 11.60
C VAL A 204 11.89 18.83 13.02
N LEU A 205 12.51 19.91 13.53
CA LEU A 205 12.87 20.02 14.94
C LEU A 205 11.65 20.47 15.75
N SER A 206 11.20 19.63 16.67
CA SER A 206 10.19 19.97 17.67
C SER A 206 10.88 20.36 18.97
N ARG A 207 10.51 21.50 19.54
CA ARG A 207 11.09 22.06 20.77
C ARG A 207 10.14 22.03 21.96
N SER A 208 8.91 21.54 21.75
CA SER A 208 7.91 21.47 22.82
C SER A 208 6.86 20.38 22.49
N GLU A 209 6.06 20.02 23.48
CA GLU A 209 4.91 19.14 23.28
C GLU A 209 3.91 19.73 22.28
N GLU A 210 3.68 21.05 22.37
CA GLU A 210 2.79 21.76 21.45
C GLU A 210 3.31 21.71 20.00
N ASN A 211 4.63 21.91 19.79
CA ASN A 211 5.22 21.76 18.46
C ASN A 211 5.03 20.33 17.93
N THR A 212 5.20 19.31 18.78
CA THR A 212 4.94 17.90 18.39
C THR A 212 3.48 17.69 17.98
N GLN A 213 2.53 18.28 18.73
CA GLN A 213 1.10 18.20 18.40
C GLN A 213 0.77 18.95 17.10
N ASN A 214 1.41 20.09 16.84
CA ASN A 214 1.22 20.85 15.59
C ASN A 214 1.77 20.08 14.37
N ILE A 215 2.91 19.40 14.50
CA ILE A 215 3.45 18.52 13.45
C ILE A 215 2.45 17.39 13.14
N ALA A 216 1.82 16.80 14.16
CA ALA A 216 0.79 15.78 13.96
C ALA A 216 -0.44 16.35 13.23
N LYS A 217 -0.87 17.57 13.57
CA LYS A 217 -1.96 18.28 12.89
C LYS A 217 -1.64 18.51 11.41
N GLU A 218 -0.43 19.00 11.09
CA GLU A 218 0.00 19.20 9.69
C GLU A 218 0.04 17.88 8.91
N LEU A 219 0.52 16.80 9.54
CA LEU A 219 0.50 15.49 8.92
C LEU A 219 -0.93 14.98 8.71
N TRP A 220 -1.82 15.17 9.68
CA TRP A 220 -3.23 14.83 9.50
C TRP A 220 -3.85 15.56 8.31
N GLN A 221 -3.71 16.87 8.23
CA GLN A 221 -4.21 17.69 7.13
C GLN A 221 -3.72 17.26 5.75
N LYS A 222 -2.56 16.61 5.69
CA LYS A 222 -2.01 16.05 4.44
C LYS A 222 -2.73 14.76 3.99
N TYR A 223 -3.32 14.03 4.93
CA TYR A 223 -3.92 12.71 4.66
C TYR A 223 -5.42 12.63 4.96
N ASP A 224 -6.04 13.65 5.55
CA ASP A 224 -7.44 13.66 5.96
C ASP A 224 -8.42 13.40 4.80
N SER A 225 -8.08 13.84 3.59
CA SER A 225 -8.85 13.60 2.36
C SER A 225 -9.00 12.11 2.00
N PHE A 226 -8.13 11.25 2.56
CA PHE A 226 -8.21 9.79 2.42
C PHE A 226 -9.02 9.11 3.54
N ALA A 227 -9.35 9.82 4.61
CA ALA A 227 -10.17 9.29 5.68
C ALA A 227 -11.57 8.89 5.17
N GLY A 228 -12.02 7.70 5.54
CA GLY A 228 -13.27 7.13 5.03
C GLY A 228 -13.17 6.46 3.66
N LYS A 229 -12.00 6.51 3.02
CA LYS A 229 -11.73 5.98 1.68
C LYS A 229 -10.61 4.94 1.70
N ARG A 230 -9.70 5.08 2.66
CA ARG A 230 -8.59 4.16 2.90
C ARG A 230 -8.17 4.26 4.36
N ALA A 231 -7.80 3.13 4.96
CA ALA A 231 -7.24 3.13 6.30
C ALA A 231 -5.95 4.00 6.35
N ILE A 232 -5.75 4.72 7.44
CA ILE A 232 -4.55 5.53 7.68
C ILE A 232 -3.89 5.03 8.95
N ILE A 233 -2.62 4.66 8.87
CA ILE A 233 -1.84 4.18 10.01
C ILE A 233 -0.66 5.12 10.23
N PHE A 234 -0.60 5.74 11.40
CA PHE A 234 0.58 6.45 11.88
C PHE A 234 1.41 5.48 12.73
N ALA A 235 2.51 4.99 12.18
CA ALA A 235 3.43 4.07 12.83
C ALA A 235 4.54 4.87 13.51
N LEU A 236 4.51 4.95 14.85
CA LEU A 236 5.36 5.84 15.65
C LEU A 236 6.54 5.05 16.24
N GLU A 237 7.75 5.40 15.84
CA GLU A 237 9.01 4.81 16.29
C GLU A 237 9.80 5.81 17.15
N GLY A 238 10.37 5.37 18.25
CA GLY A 238 11.27 6.17 19.07
C GLY A 238 11.31 5.75 20.54
N LYS A 239 12.31 6.24 21.27
CA LYS A 239 12.55 5.91 22.68
C LYS A 239 11.40 6.33 23.60
N MET A 240 11.41 5.82 24.84
CA MET A 240 10.47 6.25 25.88
C MET A 240 10.62 7.74 26.15
N GLY A 241 9.50 8.46 26.40
CA GLY A 241 9.49 9.88 26.68
C GLY A 241 9.72 10.81 25.48
N VAL A 242 10.01 10.29 24.27
CA VAL A 242 10.36 11.11 23.11
C VAL A 242 9.18 11.89 22.49
N GLY A 243 7.95 11.70 22.99
CA GLY A 243 6.77 12.48 22.57
C GLY A 243 5.80 11.77 21.62
N LYS A 244 5.87 10.43 21.46
CA LYS A 244 4.91 9.66 20.62
C LYS A 244 3.47 9.92 21.02
N THR A 245 3.15 9.80 22.31
CA THR A 245 1.79 10.07 22.85
C THR A 245 1.37 11.54 22.63
N GLN A 246 2.31 12.50 22.67
CA GLN A 246 1.99 13.90 22.35
C GLN A 246 1.60 14.06 20.87
N PHE A 247 2.24 13.33 20.00
CA PHE A 247 1.85 13.28 18.59
C PHE A 247 0.43 12.73 18.44
N VAL A 248 0.06 11.66 19.15
CA VAL A 248 -1.30 11.09 19.11
C VAL A 248 -2.33 12.08 19.65
N LYS A 249 -2.00 12.82 20.72
CA LYS A 249 -2.86 13.92 21.22
C LYS A 249 -3.08 15.01 20.15
N GLY A 250 -2.04 15.35 19.39
CA GLY A 250 -2.13 16.28 18.28
C GLY A 250 -3.02 15.80 17.15
N LEU A 251 -2.89 14.52 16.77
CA LEU A 251 -3.78 13.85 15.82
C LEU A 251 -5.24 13.93 16.27
N ALA A 252 -5.51 13.50 17.49
CA ALA A 252 -6.87 13.48 18.04
C ALA A 252 -7.52 14.87 18.03
N ARG A 253 -6.77 15.90 18.44
CA ARG A 253 -7.24 17.30 18.36
C ARG A 253 -7.55 17.74 16.94
N ALA A 254 -6.67 17.40 15.99
CA ALA A 254 -6.86 17.73 14.57
C ALA A 254 -8.08 17.02 13.95
N MET A 255 -8.42 15.83 14.44
CA MET A 255 -9.60 15.05 14.04
C MET A 255 -10.90 15.50 14.75
N GLY A 256 -10.82 16.47 15.66
CA GLY A 256 -11.97 16.97 16.44
C GLY A 256 -12.43 16.02 17.54
N ILE A 257 -11.55 15.12 18.01
CA ILE A 257 -11.82 14.20 19.12
C ILE A 257 -11.76 14.98 20.43
N LYS A 258 -12.81 14.91 21.23
CA LYS A 258 -12.93 15.63 22.52
C LYS A 258 -12.50 14.77 23.72
N GLU A 259 -12.42 13.46 23.54
CA GLU A 259 -11.99 12.54 24.57
C GLU A 259 -10.52 12.78 24.96
N GLN A 260 -10.21 12.58 26.24
CA GLN A 260 -8.84 12.71 26.73
C GLN A 260 -7.99 11.55 26.24
N VAL A 261 -7.01 11.85 25.38
CA VAL A 261 -6.09 10.84 24.85
C VAL A 261 -4.99 10.55 25.87
N THR A 262 -4.89 9.27 26.24
CA THR A 262 -3.86 8.71 27.12
C THR A 262 -3.09 7.60 26.40
N SER A 263 -1.86 7.29 26.85
CA SER A 263 -1.14 6.13 26.32
C SER A 263 -1.79 4.84 26.78
N PRO A 264 -2.07 3.88 25.86
CA PRO A 264 -2.65 2.60 26.20
C PRO A 264 -1.60 1.56 26.66
N SER A 265 -0.51 1.99 27.29
CA SER A 265 0.60 1.09 27.67
C SER A 265 0.18 -0.07 28.61
N TYR A 266 -0.98 0.03 29.26
CA TYR A 266 -1.54 -1.03 30.10
C TYR A 266 -2.61 -1.84 29.38
N ASP A 267 -3.46 -1.19 28.59
CA ASP A 267 -4.62 -1.80 27.94
C ASP A 267 -4.31 -2.24 26.50
N LEU A 268 -3.11 -1.96 26.01
CA LEU A 268 -2.60 -2.22 24.66
C LEU A 268 -3.34 -1.45 23.53
N LEU A 269 -4.64 -1.15 23.71
CA LEU A 269 -5.48 -0.48 22.75
C LEU A 269 -6.50 0.42 23.43
N ASN A 270 -6.57 1.70 22.99
CA ASN A 270 -7.66 2.62 23.30
C ASN A 270 -8.41 2.97 22.01
N ALA A 271 -9.74 2.85 22.03
CA ALA A 271 -10.59 3.26 20.91
C ALA A 271 -11.29 4.58 21.24
N TYR A 272 -11.07 5.59 20.44
CA TYR A 272 -11.75 6.89 20.46
C TYR A 272 -12.72 6.99 19.27
N THR A 273 -13.59 7.96 19.24
CA THR A 273 -14.65 8.11 18.22
C THR A 273 -14.18 7.89 16.78
N LYS A 274 -12.96 8.32 16.41
CA LYS A 274 -12.42 8.22 15.05
C LYS A 274 -10.97 7.76 14.99
N LEU A 275 -10.36 7.42 16.13
CA LEU A 275 -8.95 7.08 16.24
C LEU A 275 -8.79 5.85 17.12
N ILE A 276 -8.00 4.91 16.66
CA ILE A 276 -7.56 3.76 17.44
C ILE A 276 -6.10 3.98 17.80
N HIS A 277 -5.80 3.94 19.10
CA HIS A 277 -4.46 4.13 19.64
C HIS A 277 -3.96 2.81 20.21
N ILE A 278 -2.86 2.31 19.70
CA ILE A 278 -2.22 1.05 20.08
C ILE A 278 -0.82 1.35 20.62
N ASP A 279 -0.42 0.65 21.67
CA ASP A 279 0.95 0.70 22.21
C ASP A 279 1.52 -0.72 22.31
N THR A 280 2.58 -1.00 21.56
CA THR A 280 3.22 -2.32 21.51
C THR A 280 4.38 -2.46 22.51
N TRP A 281 4.60 -1.48 23.39
CA TRP A 281 5.73 -1.45 24.32
C TRP A 281 5.85 -2.70 25.19
N ARG A 282 4.73 -3.16 25.77
CA ARG A 282 4.67 -4.30 26.69
C ARG A 282 4.50 -5.65 26.02
N MET A 283 4.27 -5.68 24.71
CA MET A 283 4.13 -6.92 23.98
C MET A 283 5.44 -7.71 24.00
N VAL A 284 5.38 -8.99 24.32
CA VAL A 284 6.51 -9.92 24.33
C VAL A 284 6.84 -10.33 22.90
N ASN A 285 5.82 -10.69 22.13
CA ASN A 285 5.88 -11.01 20.71
C ASN A 285 5.03 -10.04 19.89
N PRO A 286 5.47 -8.77 19.68
CA PRO A 286 4.61 -7.71 19.15
C PRO A 286 3.97 -8.04 17.81
N ASN A 287 4.66 -8.75 16.91
CA ASN A 287 4.09 -9.14 15.61
C ASN A 287 2.92 -10.14 15.77
N GLN A 288 3.02 -11.08 16.71
CA GLN A 288 1.99 -12.08 16.96
C GLN A 288 0.83 -11.46 17.76
N GLU A 289 1.14 -10.78 18.85
CA GLU A 289 0.12 -10.17 19.72
C GLU A 289 -0.68 -9.08 19.00
N LEU A 290 -0.04 -8.30 18.13
CA LEU A 290 -0.73 -7.34 17.29
C LEU A 290 -1.70 -8.05 16.30
N ALA A 291 -1.31 -9.20 15.77
CA ALA A 291 -2.20 -10.02 14.94
C ALA A 291 -3.37 -10.59 15.75
N GLU A 292 -3.14 -11.02 17.01
CA GLU A 292 -4.14 -11.55 17.92
C GLU A 292 -5.16 -10.49 18.38
N LEU A 293 -4.78 -9.21 18.45
CA LEU A 293 -5.71 -8.09 18.61
C LEU A 293 -6.69 -7.96 17.42
N ASN A 294 -6.61 -8.86 16.46
CA ASN A 294 -7.47 -8.91 15.29
C ASN A 294 -7.45 -7.61 14.47
N ILE A 295 -6.25 -7.01 14.40
CA ILE A 295 -6.03 -5.72 13.73
C ILE A 295 -6.51 -5.73 12.28
N LYS A 296 -6.56 -6.92 11.65
CA LYS A 296 -7.14 -7.12 10.32
C LYS A 296 -8.60 -6.65 10.24
N ASN A 297 -9.40 -6.86 11.29
CA ASN A 297 -10.80 -6.43 11.35
C ASN A 297 -10.92 -4.96 11.79
N ILE A 298 -9.89 -4.45 12.47
CA ILE A 298 -9.79 -3.05 12.87
C ILE A 298 -9.42 -2.17 11.68
N ILE A 299 -8.58 -2.65 10.75
CA ILE A 299 -8.16 -1.90 9.56
C ILE A 299 -9.26 -1.94 8.51
N THR A 300 -10.15 -0.97 8.55
CA THR A 300 -11.19 -0.70 7.54
C THR A 300 -10.88 0.61 6.82
N ASP A 301 -11.54 0.89 5.70
CA ASP A 301 -11.34 2.13 4.95
C ASP A 301 -11.66 3.41 5.76
N LYS A 302 -12.39 3.26 6.86
CA LYS A 302 -12.74 4.36 7.79
C LYS A 302 -11.78 4.49 8.97
N SER A 303 -10.81 3.59 9.11
CA SER A 303 -9.95 3.53 10.29
C SER A 303 -8.79 4.51 10.21
N VAL A 304 -8.57 5.25 11.30
CA VAL A 304 -7.33 5.98 11.58
C VAL A 304 -6.71 5.35 12.82
N ILE A 305 -5.47 4.90 12.69
CA ILE A 305 -4.79 4.13 13.73
C ILE A 305 -3.43 4.78 14.01
N ALA A 306 -3.13 4.99 15.29
CA ALA A 306 -1.78 5.35 15.74
C ALA A 306 -1.19 4.17 16.51
N ILE A 307 0.01 3.73 16.14
CA ILE A 307 0.70 2.61 16.77
C ILE A 307 2.01 3.12 17.35
N GLU A 308 2.13 3.18 18.68
CA GLU A 308 3.38 3.47 19.35
C GLU A 308 4.29 2.24 19.39
N TRP A 309 5.61 2.46 19.35
CA TRP A 309 6.65 1.42 19.26
C TRP A 309 6.48 0.52 18.04
N ALA A 310 6.07 1.10 16.95
CA ALA A 310 5.72 0.41 15.72
C ALA A 310 6.89 -0.41 15.13
N ASP A 311 8.13 -0.03 15.40
CA ASP A 311 9.34 -0.75 15.04
C ASP A 311 9.39 -2.19 15.59
N LYS A 312 8.79 -2.43 16.77
CA LYS A 312 8.67 -3.76 17.36
C LYS A 312 7.72 -4.69 16.60
N ALA A 313 6.70 -4.14 15.94
CA ALA A 313 5.67 -4.87 15.17
C ALA A 313 5.78 -4.64 13.65
N LEU A 314 6.97 -4.31 13.16
CA LEU A 314 7.22 -3.90 11.78
C LEU A 314 6.68 -4.90 10.74
N GLU A 315 6.94 -6.19 10.94
CA GLU A 315 6.56 -7.23 9.96
C GLU A 315 5.04 -7.43 9.90
N GLU A 316 4.34 -7.28 11.02
CA GLU A 316 2.88 -7.31 11.04
C GLU A 316 2.31 -6.07 10.36
N ILE A 317 2.78 -4.86 10.71
CA ILE A 317 2.32 -3.60 10.12
C ILE A 317 2.52 -3.58 8.60
N LYS A 318 3.64 -4.09 8.09
CA LYS A 318 3.93 -4.17 6.65
C LYS A 318 2.89 -4.96 5.85
N LYS A 319 2.26 -5.97 6.43
CA LYS A 319 1.23 -6.77 5.76
C LYS A 319 0.04 -5.91 5.30
N TYR A 320 -0.18 -4.79 5.94
CA TYR A 320 -1.30 -3.88 5.66
C TYR A 320 -0.97 -2.80 4.63
N SER A 321 0.25 -2.75 4.08
CA SER A 321 0.69 -1.73 3.12
C SER A 321 -0.16 -1.66 1.84
N ASP A 322 -0.79 -2.76 1.44
CA ASP A 322 -1.72 -2.78 0.31
C ASP A 322 -3.12 -2.21 0.66
N ASN A 323 -3.46 -2.15 1.94
CA ASN A 323 -4.80 -1.83 2.44
C ASN A 323 -4.87 -0.50 3.17
N ALA A 324 -3.75 0.01 3.65
CA ALA A 324 -3.65 1.25 4.42
C ALA A 324 -2.58 2.18 3.84
N ILE A 325 -2.73 3.46 4.10
CA ILE A 325 -1.64 4.44 3.96
C ILE A 325 -0.88 4.39 5.27
N ILE A 326 0.35 3.89 5.24
CA ILE A 326 1.20 3.77 6.43
C ILE A 326 2.20 4.92 6.43
N ILE A 327 2.07 5.84 7.38
CA ILE A 327 2.98 6.93 7.62
C ILE A 327 3.90 6.53 8.78
N TRP A 328 5.15 6.25 8.46
CA TRP A 328 6.17 5.93 9.46
C TRP A 328 6.75 7.22 10.00
N VAL A 329 6.58 7.47 11.31
CA VAL A 329 7.04 8.68 11.99
C VAL A 329 8.10 8.28 13.02
N ARG A 330 9.31 8.77 12.82
CA ARG A 330 10.46 8.50 13.70
C ARG A 330 10.79 9.72 14.56
N PHE A 331 10.96 9.48 15.85
CA PHE A 331 11.32 10.46 16.86
C PHE A 331 12.71 10.13 17.40
N VAL A 332 13.62 11.08 17.37
CA VAL A 332 14.96 10.94 17.95
C VAL A 332 15.32 12.18 18.76
N TYR A 333 16.11 11.99 19.79
CA TYR A 333 16.77 13.11 20.47
C TYR A 333 17.93 13.59 19.60
N PRO A 334 18.13 14.92 19.43
CA PRO A 334 19.27 15.44 18.69
C PRO A 334 20.60 14.98 19.32
N SER A 335 21.56 14.65 18.46
CA SER A 335 22.87 14.11 18.91
C SER A 335 23.86 15.16 19.42
N THR A 336 23.49 16.46 19.38
CA THR A 336 24.40 17.56 19.77
C THR A 336 24.09 18.08 21.16
N SER A 337 25.15 18.31 21.94
CA SER A 337 25.17 18.82 23.32
C SER A 337 24.62 20.23 23.50
N SER A 338 24.08 20.86 22.48
CA SER A 338 23.41 22.17 22.50
C SER A 338 21.88 22.08 22.48
N GLY A 339 21.30 20.86 22.39
CA GLY A 339 19.84 20.68 22.43
C GLY A 339 19.32 20.83 23.85
N GLN A 340 18.22 21.58 24.01
CA GLN A 340 17.49 21.61 25.27
C GLN A 340 16.85 20.24 25.52
N GLU A 341 16.61 19.86 26.75
CA GLU A 341 16.05 18.55 27.17
C GLU A 341 14.74 18.19 26.46
N ASN A 342 14.07 19.18 25.88
CA ASN A 342 12.82 19.06 25.16
C ASN A 342 12.96 19.03 23.63
N ASP A 343 14.16 19.06 23.06
CA ASP A 343 14.36 19.04 21.63
C ASP A 343 14.19 17.64 21.05
N ARG A 344 13.43 17.48 19.97
CA ARG A 344 13.20 16.24 19.25
C ARG A 344 13.27 16.47 17.75
N LEU A 345 13.96 15.59 17.07
CA LEU A 345 13.94 15.54 15.62
C LEU A 345 12.86 14.55 15.19
N ILE A 346 11.86 15.03 14.48
CA ILE A 346 10.74 14.21 13.97
C ILE A 346 10.87 14.12 12.47
N SER A 347 11.01 12.89 11.97
CA SER A 347 11.06 12.61 10.54
C SER A 347 9.98 11.62 10.13
N TRP A 348 9.46 11.73 8.89
CA TRP A 348 8.42 10.84 8.42
C TRP A 348 8.52 10.50 6.95
N GLY A 349 7.93 9.36 6.60
CA GLY A 349 7.81 8.87 5.24
C GLY A 349 6.71 7.83 5.13
N ASN A 350 6.23 7.57 3.92
CA ASN A 350 5.29 6.49 3.68
C ASN A 350 6.03 5.16 3.50
N MET A 351 5.45 4.08 4.05
CA MET A 351 5.96 2.73 3.93
C MET A 351 5.30 2.00 2.76
#